data_5ecdbbaf4a398a37308f345f05882984
#
_entry.id   5ecdbbaf4a398a37308f345f05882984
#
_cell.length_a   1.000
_cell.length_b   1.000
_cell.length_c   1.000
_cell.angle_alpha   90.00
_cell.angle_beta   90.00
_cell.angle_gamma   90.00
#
_symmetry.space_group_name_H-M   'P 1'
#
loop_
_entity.id
_entity.type
_entity.pdbx_description
1 polymer ?
#
loop_
_entity_poly.entity_id
_entity_poly.type
_entity_poly.pdbx_seq_one_letter_code
_entity_poly.pdbx_strand_id
1 'polypeptide(L)'
;MACSGQQSEDRESALRDVFGKVFSNCVVDPSDSPCERAWVKKYAYSPNEQFVEDKFRVDISCSMSIDCEVTQDGFRTRFLGDMLRGHLPLLRRKKLRFFVSSANLPVGCDYYWKVRNCGEVAYSRRCVRGSIEKGGRSWNERTDFVGPHFVECYAVKN
;
A
#
# COMPACT_ATOMS: atom_id res chain seq x y z
N MET A 1 -31.10 -4.41 -21.76
CA MET A 1 -30.28 -3.31 -21.18
C MET A 1 -29.68 -3.79 -19.87
N ALA A 2 -28.53 -4.42 -19.91
CA ALA A 2 -27.76 -4.82 -18.72
C ALA A 2 -26.30 -5.08 -19.13
N CYS A 3 -25.48 -4.03 -19.32
CA CYS A 3 -24.04 -4.15 -19.63
C CYS A 3 -23.16 -3.10 -18.95
N SER A 4 -23.67 -2.34 -17.96
CA SER A 4 -22.85 -1.29 -17.34
C SER A 4 -22.21 -1.67 -15.98
N GLY A 5 -22.63 -2.77 -15.36
CA GLY A 5 -22.10 -3.21 -14.08
C GLY A 5 -20.77 -3.97 -14.17
N GLN A 6 -20.64 -4.83 -15.17
CA GLN A 6 -19.47 -5.73 -15.32
C GLN A 6 -18.17 -4.98 -15.62
N GLN A 7 -18.24 -3.88 -16.39
CA GLN A 7 -17.05 -3.10 -16.75
C GLN A 7 -16.48 -2.26 -15.59
N SER A 8 -17.26 -1.94 -14.58
CA SER A 8 -16.77 -1.19 -13.43
C SER A 8 -16.02 -2.12 -12.44
N GLU A 9 -16.50 -3.33 -12.24
CA GLU A 9 -15.88 -4.32 -11.36
C GLU A 9 -14.54 -4.82 -11.94
N ASP A 10 -14.45 -5.05 -13.25
CA ASP A 10 -13.21 -5.43 -13.91
C ASP A 10 -12.14 -4.33 -13.88
N ARG A 11 -12.57 -3.07 -13.95
CA ARG A 11 -11.66 -1.92 -13.85
C ARG A 11 -11.17 -1.68 -12.42
N GLU A 12 -12.01 -1.85 -11.44
CA GLU A 12 -11.64 -1.74 -10.03
C GLU A 12 -10.69 -2.87 -9.61
N SER A 13 -10.90 -4.07 -10.13
CA SER A 13 -10.00 -5.21 -9.96
C SER A 13 -8.64 -4.94 -10.61
N ALA A 14 -8.60 -4.40 -11.82
CA ALA A 14 -7.36 -4.07 -12.52
C ALA A 14 -6.56 -2.95 -11.83
N LEU A 15 -7.25 -1.97 -11.23
CA LEU A 15 -6.59 -0.92 -10.45
C LEU A 15 -6.03 -1.44 -9.12
N ARG A 16 -6.71 -2.35 -8.46
CA ARG A 16 -6.19 -3.08 -7.30
C ARG A 16 -4.95 -3.90 -7.67
N ASP A 17 -4.91 -4.47 -8.86
CA ASP A 17 -3.78 -5.23 -9.37
C ASP A 17 -2.52 -4.38 -9.66
N VAL A 18 -2.69 -3.11 -10.01
CA VAL A 18 -1.58 -2.20 -10.35
C VAL A 18 -1.02 -1.48 -9.12
N PHE A 19 -1.86 -1.15 -8.15
CA PHE A 19 -1.48 -0.28 -7.04
C PHE A 19 -1.50 -0.94 -5.66
N GLY A 20 -1.89 -2.21 -5.58
CA GLY A 20 -2.03 -2.92 -4.31
C GLY A 20 -3.07 -2.25 -3.39
N LYS A 21 -3.27 -2.83 -2.24
CA LYS A 21 -4.08 -2.23 -1.17
C LYS A 21 -3.29 -1.09 -0.50
N VAL A 22 -3.18 0.07 -1.13
CA VAL A 22 -2.68 1.28 -0.48
C VAL A 22 -3.61 1.72 0.66
N PHE A 23 -4.81 1.17 0.70
CA PHE A 23 -5.85 1.47 1.68
C PHE A 23 -6.26 0.20 2.43
N SER A 24 -5.33 -0.46 3.06
CA SER A 24 -5.67 -1.52 3.98
C SER A 24 -6.15 -0.90 5.28
N ASN A 25 -7.47 -0.88 5.50
CA ASN A 25 -7.93 -1.08 6.86
C ASN A 25 -7.36 -2.43 7.28
N CYS A 26 -6.41 -2.45 8.23
CA CYS A 26 -5.95 -3.68 8.83
C CYS A 26 -7.07 -4.28 9.69
N VAL A 27 -8.06 -4.82 9.04
CA VAL A 27 -8.91 -5.88 9.55
C VAL A 27 -8.81 -6.97 8.50
N VAL A 28 -7.77 -7.76 8.59
CA VAL A 28 -7.77 -9.04 7.90
C VAL A 28 -8.57 -9.98 8.77
N ASP A 29 -9.86 -10.08 8.47
CA ASP A 29 -10.62 -11.25 8.88
C ASP A 29 -10.01 -12.44 8.09
N PRO A 30 -9.47 -13.47 8.74
CA PRO A 30 -8.85 -14.59 8.05
C PRO A 30 -9.85 -15.48 7.30
N SER A 31 -11.12 -15.15 7.27
CA SER A 31 -12.13 -15.87 6.52
C SER A 31 -12.11 -15.50 5.03
N ASP A 32 -11.21 -16.17 4.30
CA ASP A 32 -11.45 -16.71 2.97
C ASP A 32 -12.07 -15.84 1.89
N SER A 33 -11.38 -14.78 1.44
CA SER A 33 -11.62 -14.30 0.09
C SER A 33 -10.75 -15.08 -0.91
N PRO A 34 -11.32 -15.75 -1.91
CA PRO A 34 -10.56 -16.41 -2.99
C PRO A 34 -9.60 -15.46 -3.72
N CYS A 35 -9.89 -14.17 -3.71
CA CYS A 35 -9.07 -13.12 -4.27
C CYS A 35 -7.72 -12.94 -3.52
N GLU A 36 -7.70 -13.03 -2.19
CA GLU A 36 -6.48 -12.87 -1.40
C GLU A 36 -5.50 -14.03 -1.59
N ARG A 37 -6.00 -15.27 -1.72
CA ARG A 37 -5.15 -16.44 -2.01
C ARG A 37 -4.52 -16.38 -3.41
N ALA A 38 -5.21 -15.85 -4.41
CA ALA A 38 -4.66 -15.65 -5.74
C ALA A 38 -3.56 -14.58 -5.75
N TRP A 39 -3.69 -13.56 -4.92
CA TRP A 39 -2.70 -12.51 -4.74
C TRP A 39 -1.40 -13.02 -4.09
N VAL A 40 -1.53 -13.77 -3.01
CA VAL A 40 -0.37 -14.38 -2.32
C VAL A 40 0.40 -15.33 -3.24
N LYS A 41 -0.28 -16.07 -4.11
CA LYS A 41 0.37 -16.94 -5.10
C LYS A 41 1.04 -16.19 -6.25
N LYS A 42 0.52 -15.02 -6.64
CA LYS A 42 1.05 -14.24 -7.77
C LYS A 42 2.33 -13.49 -7.44
N TYR A 43 2.49 -13.10 -6.18
CA TYR A 43 3.66 -12.35 -5.71
C TYR A 43 4.35 -13.11 -4.59
N ALA A 44 5.27 -14.00 -4.96
CA ALA A 44 6.07 -14.75 -4.00
C ALA A 44 6.77 -13.80 -3.00
N TYR A 45 6.79 -14.19 -1.74
CA TYR A 45 7.50 -13.43 -0.71
C TYR A 45 8.99 -13.37 -1.02
N SER A 46 9.59 -12.22 -0.76
CA SER A 46 11.04 -12.10 -0.79
C SER A 46 11.64 -12.80 0.44
N PRO A 47 12.81 -13.45 0.32
CA PRO A 47 13.49 -14.01 1.49
C PRO A 47 13.79 -12.98 2.59
N ASN A 48 13.84 -11.70 2.23
CA ASN A 48 14.11 -10.60 3.16
C ASN A 48 12.85 -9.86 3.61
N GLU A 49 11.68 -10.38 3.27
CA GLU A 49 10.43 -9.76 3.70
C GLU A 49 10.20 -10.00 5.19
N GLN A 50 9.85 -8.94 5.90
CA GLN A 50 9.54 -8.98 7.32
C GLN A 50 8.03 -8.93 7.51
N PHE A 51 7.53 -9.68 8.47
CA PHE A 51 6.13 -9.66 8.86
C PHE A 51 6.00 -9.00 10.23
N VAL A 52 4.91 -8.28 10.41
CA VAL A 52 4.67 -7.55 11.67
C VAL A 52 4.54 -8.49 12.85
N GLU A 53 3.98 -9.67 12.63
CA GLU A 53 3.77 -10.73 13.62
C GLU A 53 5.10 -11.30 14.16
N ASP A 54 6.15 -11.26 13.35
CA ASP A 54 7.49 -11.74 13.75
C ASP A 54 8.21 -10.72 14.65
N LYS A 55 7.78 -9.45 14.61
CA LYS A 55 8.43 -8.36 15.35
C LYS A 55 7.64 -7.89 16.55
N PHE A 56 6.33 -7.94 16.49
CA PHE A 56 5.44 -7.38 17.50
C PHE A 56 4.29 -8.32 17.79
N ARG A 57 3.81 -8.29 19.03
CA ARG A 57 2.53 -8.92 19.35
C ARG A 57 1.42 -8.13 18.66
N VAL A 58 0.69 -8.79 17.78
CA VAL A 58 -0.44 -8.17 17.05
C VAL A 58 -1.69 -8.23 17.90
N ASP A 59 -2.31 -7.06 18.10
CA ASP A 59 -3.63 -6.89 18.70
C ASP A 59 -4.39 -5.82 17.90
N ILE A 60 -5.44 -6.24 17.18
CA ILE A 60 -6.20 -5.37 16.29
C ILE A 60 -7.36 -4.76 17.08
N SER A 61 -7.05 -3.77 17.88
CA SER A 61 -8.04 -3.04 18.69
C SER A 61 -8.36 -1.64 18.17
N CYS A 62 -7.59 -1.13 17.20
CA CYS A 62 -7.69 0.23 16.70
C CYS A 62 -7.72 0.28 15.18
N SER A 63 -8.24 1.38 14.65
CA SER A 63 -8.26 1.62 13.20
C SER A 63 -7.39 2.81 12.81
N MET A 64 -6.74 2.70 11.66
CA MET A 64 -5.90 3.73 11.10
C MET A 64 -6.06 3.73 9.57
N SER A 65 -6.08 4.93 8.98
CA SER A 65 -6.09 5.10 7.53
C SER A 65 -4.85 5.87 7.09
N ILE A 66 -4.31 5.48 5.96
CA ILE A 66 -3.21 6.19 5.31
C ILE A 66 -3.66 6.76 3.96
N ASP A 67 -3.06 7.86 3.56
CA ASP A 67 -3.20 8.43 2.23
C ASP A 67 -1.82 8.83 1.70
N CYS A 68 -1.75 9.26 0.45
CA CYS A 68 -0.49 9.60 -0.19
C CYS A 68 -0.63 10.89 -1.01
N GLU A 69 0.22 11.86 -0.74
CA GLU A 69 0.42 13.02 -1.59
C GLU A 69 1.41 12.70 -2.70
N VAL A 70 1.01 13.01 -3.94
CA VAL A 70 1.83 12.86 -5.15
C VAL A 70 2.28 14.24 -5.62
N THR A 71 3.58 14.49 -5.59
CA THR A 71 4.17 15.71 -6.14
C THR A 71 4.82 15.42 -7.48
N GLN A 72 4.35 16.11 -8.50
CA GLN A 72 4.89 16.07 -9.86
C GLN A 72 5.47 17.44 -10.19
N ASP A 73 6.70 17.49 -10.66
CA ASP A 73 7.35 18.75 -11.00
C ASP A 73 6.50 19.53 -12.03
N GLY A 74 6.20 20.79 -11.72
CA GLY A 74 5.34 21.67 -12.53
C GLY A 74 3.83 21.46 -12.37
N PHE A 75 3.38 20.54 -11.50
CA PHE A 75 1.97 20.28 -11.26
C PHE A 75 1.61 20.48 -9.78
N ARG A 76 0.32 20.78 -9.53
CA ARG A 76 -0.17 20.81 -8.15
C ARG A 76 -0.11 19.44 -7.52
N THR A 77 0.27 19.38 -6.25
CA THR A 77 0.19 18.16 -5.44
C THR A 77 -1.24 17.62 -5.44
N ARG A 78 -1.38 16.31 -5.60
CA ARG A 78 -2.67 15.60 -5.59
C ARG A 78 -2.60 14.43 -4.62
N PHE A 79 -3.75 14.04 -4.10
CA PHE A 79 -3.86 12.79 -3.36
C PHE A 79 -3.91 11.60 -4.31
N LEU A 80 -3.17 10.55 -3.98
CA LEU A 80 -3.13 9.33 -4.78
C LEU A 80 -4.53 8.71 -4.90
N GLY A 81 -5.32 8.74 -3.83
CA GLY A 81 -6.70 8.27 -3.85
C GLY A 81 -7.57 9.00 -4.87
N ASP A 82 -7.42 10.32 -5.01
CA ASP A 82 -8.13 11.10 -6.03
C ASP A 82 -7.66 10.77 -7.44
N MET A 83 -6.35 10.59 -7.61
CA MET A 83 -5.79 10.19 -8.90
C MET A 83 -6.32 8.83 -9.34
N LEU A 84 -6.40 7.86 -8.44
CA LEU A 84 -6.93 6.53 -8.72
C LEU A 84 -8.42 6.58 -9.10
N ARG A 85 -9.22 7.32 -8.34
CA ARG A 85 -10.65 7.52 -8.67
C ARG A 85 -10.85 8.21 -10.03
N GLY A 86 -9.98 9.15 -10.35
CA GLY A 86 -9.99 9.86 -11.63
C GLY A 86 -9.29 9.11 -12.78
N HIS A 87 -8.86 7.85 -12.57
CA HIS A 87 -8.09 7.07 -13.55
C HIS A 87 -6.85 7.79 -14.08
N LEU A 88 -6.22 8.64 -13.28
CA LEU A 88 -5.02 9.37 -13.66
C LEU A 88 -3.78 8.50 -13.47
N PRO A 89 -2.88 8.45 -14.45
CA PRO A 89 -1.67 7.62 -14.35
C PRO A 89 -0.69 8.20 -13.32
N LEU A 90 -0.14 7.34 -12.49
CA LEU A 90 1.01 7.67 -11.66
C LEU A 90 2.29 7.46 -12.49
N LEU A 91 2.93 8.55 -12.89
CA LEU A 91 4.13 8.52 -13.71
C LEU A 91 5.38 8.21 -12.87
N ARG A 92 6.46 7.79 -13.53
CA ARG A 92 7.77 7.60 -12.89
C ARG A 92 8.40 8.93 -12.43
N ARG A 93 9.37 8.85 -11.51
CA ARG A 93 10.13 9.97 -10.95
C ARG A 93 9.28 10.99 -10.22
N LYS A 94 8.19 10.54 -9.58
CA LYS A 94 7.35 11.37 -8.73
C LYS A 94 7.73 11.17 -7.27
N LYS A 95 7.54 12.21 -6.48
CA LYS A 95 7.70 12.16 -5.03
C LYS A 95 6.36 11.76 -4.43
N LEU A 96 6.40 10.78 -3.54
CA LEU A 96 5.26 10.27 -2.79
C LEU A 96 5.48 10.57 -1.31
N ARG A 97 4.51 11.16 -0.66
CA ARG A 97 4.50 11.34 0.78
C ARG A 97 3.28 10.61 1.34
N PHE A 98 3.51 9.44 1.86
CA PHE A 98 2.49 8.68 2.61
C PHE A 98 2.32 9.32 3.99
N PHE A 99 1.09 9.34 4.50
CA PHE A 99 0.81 9.87 5.82
C PHE A 99 -0.43 9.23 6.43
N VAL A 100 -0.49 9.24 7.75
CA VAL A 100 -1.65 8.80 8.50
C VAL A 100 -2.71 9.89 8.42
N SER A 101 -3.78 9.64 7.65
CA SER A 101 -4.87 10.58 7.38
C SER A 101 -5.89 10.61 8.52
N SER A 102 -6.19 9.44 9.10
CA SER A 102 -7.01 9.31 10.29
C SER A 102 -6.53 8.17 11.17
N ALA A 103 -6.70 8.29 12.47
CA ALA A 103 -6.32 7.24 13.40
C ALA A 103 -7.14 7.36 14.69
N ASN A 104 -7.63 6.20 15.16
CA ASN A 104 -8.18 6.05 16.50
C ASN A 104 -7.19 5.20 17.32
N LEU A 105 -6.10 5.84 17.75
CA LEU A 105 -4.98 5.19 18.42
C LEU A 105 -4.81 5.72 19.84
N PRO A 106 -4.39 4.88 20.78
CA PRO A 106 -3.99 5.35 22.11
C PRO A 106 -2.76 6.26 22.03
N VAL A 107 -2.58 7.08 23.04
CA VAL A 107 -1.39 7.93 23.16
C VAL A 107 -0.14 7.06 23.34
N GLY A 108 0.98 7.48 22.73
CA GLY A 108 2.27 6.78 22.88
C GLY A 108 2.50 5.66 21.87
N CYS A 109 1.82 5.68 20.74
CA CYS A 109 2.12 4.76 19.64
C CYS A 109 3.27 5.26 18.76
N ASP A 110 4.18 4.36 18.43
CA ASP A 110 5.18 4.53 17.39
C ASP A 110 4.64 4.04 16.05
N TYR A 111 5.11 4.65 14.98
CA TYR A 111 4.73 4.27 13.61
C TYR A 111 5.85 3.48 12.96
N TYR A 112 5.48 2.42 12.23
CA TYR A 112 6.38 1.60 11.44
C TYR A 112 5.83 1.49 10.02
N TRP A 113 6.71 1.58 9.05
CA TRP A 113 6.37 1.54 7.64
C TRP A 113 7.05 0.38 6.96
N LYS A 114 6.32 -0.26 6.05
CA LYS A 114 6.85 -1.30 5.18
C LYS A 114 6.52 -0.91 3.74
N VAL A 115 7.55 -0.91 2.91
CA VAL A 115 7.42 -0.71 1.47
C VAL A 115 7.89 -1.97 0.77
N ARG A 116 7.02 -2.52 -0.08
CA ARG A 116 7.31 -3.70 -0.87
C ARG A 116 7.09 -3.39 -2.34
N ASN A 117 8.07 -3.69 -3.15
CA ASN A 117 8.01 -3.61 -4.60
C ASN A 117 7.87 -5.02 -5.16
N CYS A 118 6.99 -5.22 -6.13
CA CYS A 118 6.71 -6.53 -6.70
C CYS A 118 6.84 -6.51 -8.23
N GLY A 119 6.87 -7.73 -8.80
CA GLY A 119 6.93 -7.93 -10.23
C GLY A 119 8.34 -8.02 -10.79
N GLU A 120 8.42 -8.41 -12.05
CA GLU A 120 9.66 -8.75 -12.74
C GLU A 120 10.72 -7.63 -12.72
N VAL A 121 10.27 -6.37 -12.88
CA VAL A 121 11.17 -5.21 -12.83
C VAL A 121 11.79 -5.04 -11.45
N ALA A 122 11.04 -5.24 -10.38
CA ALA A 122 11.55 -5.16 -9.02
C ALA A 122 12.58 -6.27 -8.73
N TYR A 123 12.30 -7.48 -9.19
CA TYR A 123 13.22 -8.62 -9.05
C TYR A 123 14.51 -8.41 -9.86
N SER A 124 14.42 -8.03 -11.13
CA SER A 124 15.58 -7.81 -11.99
C SER A 124 16.49 -6.69 -11.47
N ARG A 125 15.90 -5.67 -10.87
CA ARG A 125 16.63 -4.55 -10.23
C ARG A 125 17.07 -4.80 -8.80
N ARG A 126 16.75 -5.96 -8.22
CA ARG A 126 17.02 -6.31 -6.82
C ARG A 126 16.51 -5.26 -5.82
N CYS A 127 15.33 -4.69 -6.10
CA CYS A 127 14.73 -3.64 -5.28
C CYS A 127 13.35 -4.04 -4.71
N VAL A 128 13.16 -5.31 -4.41
CA VAL A 128 11.90 -5.83 -3.88
C VAL A 128 11.54 -5.20 -2.56
N ARG A 129 12.52 -5.00 -1.64
CA ARG A 129 12.31 -4.46 -0.30
C ARG A 129 11.39 -5.35 0.56
N GLY A 130 10.80 -4.83 1.60
CA GLY A 130 9.88 -5.55 2.50
C GLY A 130 10.29 -5.48 3.97
N SER A 131 11.32 -4.67 4.30
CA SER A 131 11.70 -4.37 5.69
C SER A 131 10.66 -3.49 6.36
N ILE A 132 10.46 -3.72 7.67
CA ILE A 132 9.64 -2.88 8.53
C ILE A 132 10.56 -1.90 9.25
N GLU A 133 10.39 -0.61 9.00
CA GLU A 133 11.25 0.45 9.50
C GLU A 133 10.47 1.42 10.39
N LYS A 134 11.06 1.85 11.50
CA LYS A 134 10.46 2.87 12.36
C LYS A 134 10.48 4.21 11.65
N GLY A 135 9.35 4.92 11.69
CA GLY A 135 9.19 6.24 11.10
C GLY A 135 8.28 7.16 11.90
N GLY A 136 7.94 8.31 11.36
CA GLY A 136 6.95 9.21 11.91
C GLY A 136 5.55 8.96 11.33
N ARG A 137 4.65 9.92 11.53
CA ARG A 137 3.29 9.89 10.93
C ARG A 137 3.29 10.01 9.41
N SER A 138 4.45 10.21 8.80
CA SER A 138 4.59 10.25 7.35
C SER A 138 5.86 9.56 6.90
N TRP A 139 5.84 9.07 5.65
CA TRP A 139 6.91 8.35 5.00
C TRP A 139 7.07 8.83 3.56
N ASN A 140 8.31 9.06 3.11
CA ASN A 140 8.60 9.56 1.78
C ASN A 140 9.15 8.47 0.87
N GLU A 141 8.64 8.40 -0.34
CA GLU A 141 9.05 7.46 -1.38
C GLU A 141 9.15 8.14 -2.75
N ARG A 142 9.65 7.40 -3.74
CA ARG A 142 9.70 7.84 -5.15
C ARG A 142 9.25 6.70 -6.07
N THR A 143 8.60 7.09 -7.17
CA THR A 143 8.25 6.17 -8.24
C THR A 143 9.40 6.01 -9.22
N ASP A 144 10.27 5.02 -9.04
CA ASP A 144 11.45 4.85 -9.88
C ASP A 144 11.21 3.94 -11.09
N PHE A 145 10.25 3.04 -11.01
CA PHE A 145 9.90 2.09 -12.08
C PHE A 145 8.40 1.77 -12.12
N VAL A 146 7.97 1.12 -13.17
CA VAL A 146 6.59 0.63 -13.32
C VAL A 146 6.50 -0.76 -12.70
N GLY A 147 5.52 -0.96 -11.83
CA GLY A 147 5.27 -2.24 -11.18
C GLY A 147 4.36 -2.07 -9.96
N PRO A 148 3.86 -3.16 -9.40
CA PRO A 148 3.07 -3.12 -8.18
C PRO A 148 3.93 -2.68 -6.98
N HIS A 149 3.40 -1.76 -6.20
CA HIS A 149 4.00 -1.26 -4.97
C HIS A 149 2.99 -1.36 -3.84
N PHE A 150 3.43 -1.85 -2.71
CA PHE A 150 2.63 -1.95 -1.50
C PHE A 150 3.26 -1.09 -0.42
N VAL A 151 2.45 -0.32 0.28
CA VAL A 151 2.88 0.45 1.44
C VAL A 151 1.95 0.14 2.60
N GLU A 152 2.53 -0.30 3.68
CA GLU A 152 1.84 -0.65 4.91
C GLU A 152 2.33 0.25 6.04
N CYS A 153 1.45 0.63 6.94
CA CYS A 153 1.79 1.38 8.14
C CYS A 153 1.22 0.67 9.36
N TYR A 154 2.05 0.49 10.36
CA TYR A 154 1.69 -0.14 11.63
C TYR A 154 1.85 0.86 12.77
N ALA A 155 0.88 0.87 13.68
CA ALA A 155 0.99 1.60 14.93
C ALA A 155 1.28 0.60 16.05
N VAL A 156 2.39 0.80 16.74
CA VAL A 156 2.85 -0.07 17.83
C VAL A 156 2.80 0.73 19.11
N LYS A 157 2.05 0.23 20.08
CA LYS A 157 2.00 0.81 21.42
C LYS A 157 3.27 0.42 22.19
N ASN A 158 3.94 1.41 22.75
CA ASN A 158 5.07 1.20 23.66
C ASN A 158 4.60 0.75 25.03
#